data_d96db076958d3ada5d688ab65fd6312a
#
_entry.id   d96db076958d3ada5d688ab65fd6312a
#
_cell.length_a   1.000
_cell.length_b   1.000
_cell.length_c   1.000
_cell.angle_alpha   90.00
_cell.angle_beta   90.00
_cell.angle_gamma   90.00
#
_symmetry.space_group_name_H-M   'P 1'
#
loop_
_entity.id
_entity.type
_entity.pdbx_description
1 polymer ?
#
loop_
_entity_poly.entity_id
_entity_poly.type
_entity_poly.pdbx_seq_one_letter_code
_entity_poly.pdbx_strand_id
1 'polypeptide(L)'
;MTIITRRNMLKAGAAAAALPLIGMPRIALAQEKLKVGFVLIGSPDDNGWNFGHETGRKKMLEAIGADKVETTVVTNVAEGPDSERVFRELAQQGHKLIYATSFGYGDYVHKVAKQFPDVKFEWATGNQTAPNLSTYNARFHEGRAVIGTVAGLMTKSNIGAYIGSFPVPEVRMGINAFAIAARKVNPEFILKVVYVDSWFDPAKEADAARALIDQGVDIITQHTDGPAALQVAEERGIVGGFGQGADMSAFAPNAHLSAIIDNWGPHYIQSVQSVLDGTWVESAVWDGLASGEVEIGPFNKKVPADVVAKAEAVKAGIIDGSIHPFAGPLKDNTGTERVAAGDVIDDGEFWAVDWYVEGVQA
;
A
#
# COMPACT_ATOMS: atom_id res chain seq x y z
N MET A 1 -53.39 67.60 -24.52
CA MET A 1 -52.36 67.30 -25.51
C MET A 1 -51.20 68.17 -25.21
N THR A 2 -50.24 67.72 -24.44
CA THR A 2 -49.09 68.53 -23.93
C THR A 2 -47.84 68.09 -24.70
N ILE A 3 -47.32 68.95 -25.54
CA ILE A 3 -46.13 68.66 -26.35
C ILE A 3 -44.89 68.85 -25.49
N ILE A 4 -44.13 67.82 -25.26
CA ILE A 4 -42.84 67.90 -24.59
C ILE A 4 -41.76 68.10 -25.62
N THR A 5 -41.12 69.29 -25.62
CA THR A 5 -40.03 69.63 -26.51
C THR A 5 -38.69 69.16 -25.94
N ARG A 6 -37.75 68.81 -26.88
CA ARG A 6 -36.37 68.31 -26.60
C ARG A 6 -35.57 69.17 -25.61
N ARG A 7 -35.96 70.43 -25.36
CA ARG A 7 -35.26 71.39 -24.46
C ARG A 7 -35.49 71.13 -22.97
N ASN A 8 -36.52 70.34 -22.60
CA ASN A 8 -36.86 70.06 -21.22
C ASN A 8 -36.20 68.76 -20.74
N MET A 9 -35.54 67.99 -21.61
CA MET A 9 -34.80 66.77 -21.22
C MET A 9 -33.35 67.05 -20.75
N LEU A 10 -32.81 68.26 -20.94
CA LEU A 10 -31.44 68.61 -20.63
C LEU A 10 -31.25 69.29 -19.25
N LYS A 11 -32.29 69.40 -18.45
CA LYS A 11 -32.20 70.01 -17.09
C LYS A 11 -32.48 69.08 -15.94
N ALA A 12 -32.59 67.77 -16.20
CA ALA A 12 -32.80 66.72 -15.17
C ALA A 12 -31.58 65.83 -14.91
N GLY A 13 -30.38 66.30 -15.25
CA GLY A 13 -29.16 65.51 -15.19
C GLY A 13 -28.09 66.08 -14.23
N ALA A 14 -28.40 66.37 -12.96
CA ALA A 14 -27.36 66.70 -12.01
C ALA A 14 -27.87 66.56 -10.54
N ALA A 15 -28.28 65.35 -10.18
CA ALA A 15 -28.35 64.93 -8.77
C ALA A 15 -28.06 63.41 -8.76
N ALA A 16 -26.81 63.06 -9.00
CA ALA A 16 -26.33 61.73 -8.69
C ALA A 16 -26.16 61.66 -7.16
N ALA A 17 -27.22 61.25 -6.46
CA ALA A 17 -27.13 60.83 -5.10
C ALA A 17 -26.20 59.62 -5.04
N ALA A 18 -25.05 59.73 -4.40
CA ALA A 18 -24.19 58.61 -3.99
C ALA A 18 -24.97 57.69 -3.09
N LEU A 19 -25.63 56.66 -3.63
CA LEU A 19 -26.10 55.55 -2.88
C LEU A 19 -24.88 54.80 -2.35
N PRO A 20 -24.74 54.55 -1.04
CA PRO A 20 -23.70 53.65 -0.57
C PRO A 20 -23.93 52.30 -1.24
N LEU A 21 -22.92 51.78 -1.92
CA LEU A 21 -22.84 50.39 -2.34
C LEU A 21 -22.89 49.53 -1.04
N ILE A 22 -24.11 49.24 -0.57
CA ILE A 22 -24.32 48.18 0.41
C ILE A 22 -23.80 46.95 -0.30
N GLY A 23 -22.63 46.45 0.17
CA GLY A 23 -22.00 45.29 -0.33
C GLY A 23 -23.02 44.14 -0.34
N MET A 24 -23.44 43.70 -1.48
CA MET A 24 -24.16 42.45 -1.63
C MET A 24 -23.28 41.41 -0.93
N PRO A 25 -23.85 40.64 0.05
CA PRO A 25 -23.09 39.51 0.57
C PRO A 25 -22.67 38.66 -0.63
N ARG A 26 -21.38 38.53 -0.86
CA ARG A 26 -20.87 37.48 -1.73
C ARG A 26 -21.39 36.19 -1.12
N ILE A 27 -22.43 35.62 -1.69
CA ILE A 27 -22.79 34.22 -1.46
C ILE A 27 -21.52 33.49 -1.93
N ALA A 28 -20.70 33.10 -0.97
CA ALA A 28 -19.62 32.14 -1.24
C ALA A 28 -20.37 30.89 -1.73
N LEU A 29 -20.38 30.66 -3.03
CA LEU A 29 -20.77 29.37 -3.56
C LEU A 29 -19.87 28.37 -2.85
N ALA A 30 -20.47 27.53 -2.02
CA ALA A 30 -19.72 26.46 -1.39
C ALA A 30 -19.00 25.72 -2.53
N GLN A 31 -17.67 25.70 -2.49
CA GLN A 31 -16.89 25.02 -3.50
C GLN A 31 -17.32 23.55 -3.44
N GLU A 32 -17.70 22.99 -4.59
CA GLU A 32 -18.12 21.60 -4.67
C GLU A 32 -16.94 20.73 -4.22
N LYS A 33 -17.19 19.83 -3.25
CA LYS A 33 -16.15 18.96 -2.72
C LYS A 33 -15.64 18.01 -3.82
N LEU A 34 -14.35 17.74 -3.82
CA LEU A 34 -13.78 16.69 -4.64
C LEU A 34 -14.31 15.33 -4.18
N LYS A 35 -14.99 14.61 -5.06
CA LYS A 35 -15.46 13.25 -4.78
C LYS A 35 -14.37 12.25 -5.11
N VAL A 36 -13.97 11.47 -4.10
CA VAL A 36 -12.92 10.46 -4.18
C VAL A 36 -13.50 9.09 -3.82
N GLY A 37 -13.34 8.11 -4.71
CA GLY A 37 -13.78 6.72 -4.51
C GLY A 37 -12.63 5.83 -4.06
N PHE A 38 -12.91 4.92 -3.12
CA PHE A 38 -12.00 3.85 -2.71
C PHE A 38 -12.71 2.52 -2.89
N VAL A 39 -12.12 1.61 -3.67
CA VAL A 39 -12.69 0.29 -3.94
C VAL A 39 -11.79 -0.74 -3.27
N LEU A 40 -12.26 -1.29 -2.15
CA LEU A 40 -11.54 -2.24 -1.32
C LEU A 40 -11.94 -3.68 -1.66
N ILE A 41 -10.96 -4.57 -1.76
CA ILE A 41 -11.19 -6.00 -2.04
C ILE A 41 -11.85 -6.72 -0.84
N GLY A 42 -11.62 -6.24 0.37
CA GLY A 42 -12.13 -6.84 1.60
C GLY A 42 -12.74 -5.83 2.55
N SER A 43 -12.85 -6.23 3.81
CA SER A 43 -13.29 -5.36 4.90
C SER A 43 -12.16 -4.45 5.37
N PRO A 44 -12.42 -3.17 5.68
CA PRO A 44 -11.45 -2.30 6.32
C PRO A 44 -11.06 -2.75 7.75
N ASP A 45 -11.72 -3.77 8.29
CA ASP A 45 -11.46 -4.35 9.61
C ASP A 45 -10.64 -5.66 9.52
N ASP A 46 -9.98 -5.95 8.40
CA ASP A 46 -9.13 -7.13 8.21
C ASP A 46 -7.84 -7.10 9.05
N ASN A 47 -7.47 -5.91 9.54
CA ASN A 47 -6.24 -5.62 10.28
C ASN A 47 -4.96 -5.81 9.46
N GLY A 48 -5.05 -5.75 8.13
CA GLY A 48 -3.97 -5.88 7.18
C GLY A 48 -4.12 -4.89 6.04
N TRP A 49 -4.26 -5.40 4.81
CA TRP A 49 -4.28 -4.62 3.56
C TRP A 49 -5.37 -3.55 3.53
N ASN A 50 -6.65 -3.96 3.68
CA ASN A 50 -7.76 -3.00 3.59
C ASN A 50 -7.80 -2.05 4.78
N PHE A 51 -7.35 -2.48 5.95
CA PHE A 51 -7.14 -1.63 7.12
C PHE A 51 -6.07 -0.55 6.85
N GLY A 52 -4.96 -0.90 6.18
CA GLY A 52 -3.92 0.04 5.75
C GLY A 52 -4.48 1.13 4.83
N HIS A 53 -5.25 0.75 3.81
CA HIS A 53 -5.90 1.68 2.89
C HIS A 53 -6.91 2.60 3.59
N GLU A 54 -7.74 2.07 4.49
CA GLU A 54 -8.69 2.86 5.27
C GLU A 54 -7.97 3.84 6.23
N THR A 55 -6.88 3.41 6.82
CA THR A 55 -6.03 4.26 7.67
C THR A 55 -5.41 5.39 6.85
N GLY A 56 -4.88 5.09 5.66
CA GLY A 56 -4.37 6.08 4.72
C GLY A 56 -5.43 7.09 4.29
N ARG A 57 -6.65 6.62 3.97
CA ARG A 57 -7.79 7.49 3.66
C ARG A 57 -8.14 8.43 4.81
N LYS A 58 -8.15 7.94 6.04
CA LYS A 58 -8.41 8.77 7.23
C LYS A 58 -7.33 9.84 7.43
N LYS A 59 -6.04 9.46 7.30
CA LYS A 59 -4.91 10.40 7.34
C LYS A 59 -5.04 11.48 6.26
N MET A 60 -5.43 11.10 5.05
CA MET A 60 -5.66 12.05 3.95
C MET A 60 -6.80 13.03 4.28
N LEU A 61 -7.94 12.55 4.80
CA LEU A 61 -9.06 13.42 5.19
C LEU A 61 -8.68 14.36 6.33
N GLU A 62 -7.87 13.92 7.28
CA GLU A 62 -7.36 14.77 8.37
C GLU A 62 -6.43 15.87 7.83
N ALA A 63 -5.54 15.53 6.91
CA ALA A 63 -4.56 16.47 6.35
C ALA A 63 -5.18 17.50 5.39
N ILE A 64 -6.10 17.08 4.51
CA ILE A 64 -6.67 17.93 3.45
C ILE A 64 -7.92 18.68 3.95
N GLY A 65 -8.74 18.03 4.75
CA GLY A 65 -9.98 18.55 5.29
C GLY A 65 -11.24 17.98 4.62
N ALA A 66 -12.19 17.54 5.44
CA ALA A 66 -13.48 17.01 4.99
C ALA A 66 -14.41 18.10 4.39
N ASP A 67 -14.04 19.35 4.46
CA ASP A 67 -14.70 20.47 3.78
C ASP A 67 -14.35 20.54 2.29
N LYS A 68 -13.17 20.04 1.89
CA LYS A 68 -12.69 20.02 0.50
C LYS A 68 -12.93 18.69 -0.21
N VAL A 69 -12.96 17.58 0.53
CA VAL A 69 -13.03 16.23 -0.02
C VAL A 69 -14.21 15.47 0.57
N GLU A 70 -14.92 14.74 -0.30
CA GLU A 70 -15.93 13.75 0.07
C GLU A 70 -15.45 12.38 -0.40
N THR A 71 -15.42 11.39 0.49
CA THR A 71 -14.97 10.04 0.13
C THR A 71 -16.11 9.04 0.14
N THR A 72 -16.12 8.15 -0.86
CA THR A 72 -16.97 6.96 -0.92
C THR A 72 -16.09 5.72 -0.83
N VAL A 73 -16.38 4.84 0.10
CA VAL A 73 -15.68 3.55 0.25
C VAL A 73 -16.62 2.43 -0.12
N VAL A 74 -16.23 1.60 -1.09
CA VAL A 74 -16.97 0.39 -1.47
C VAL A 74 -16.11 -0.81 -1.08
N THR A 75 -16.63 -1.63 -0.18
CA THR A 75 -15.91 -2.75 0.43
C THR A 75 -16.34 -4.11 -0.14
N ASN A 76 -15.48 -5.14 0.04
CA ASN A 76 -15.76 -6.51 -0.38
C ASN A 76 -16.08 -6.63 -1.88
N VAL A 77 -15.37 -5.87 -2.70
CA VAL A 77 -15.49 -5.92 -4.14
C VAL A 77 -14.51 -6.98 -4.67
N ALA A 78 -15.03 -8.09 -5.16
CA ALA A 78 -14.17 -9.14 -5.71
C ALA A 78 -13.44 -8.67 -6.97
N GLU A 79 -12.21 -9.15 -7.17
CA GLU A 79 -11.48 -8.98 -8.43
C GLU A 79 -12.28 -9.66 -9.56
N GLY A 80 -12.58 -8.92 -10.61
CA GLY A 80 -13.42 -9.45 -11.69
C GLY A 80 -14.43 -8.44 -12.22
N PRO A 81 -15.49 -8.91 -12.92
CA PRO A 81 -16.50 -8.04 -13.52
C PRO A 81 -17.24 -7.12 -12.55
N ASP A 82 -17.34 -7.53 -11.28
CA ASP A 82 -17.96 -6.69 -10.24
C ASP A 82 -17.15 -5.42 -9.99
N SER A 83 -15.80 -5.50 -10.00
CA SER A 83 -14.96 -4.32 -9.84
C SER A 83 -15.14 -3.33 -11.00
N GLU A 84 -15.24 -3.82 -12.24
CA GLU A 84 -15.53 -2.97 -13.41
C GLU A 84 -16.84 -2.20 -13.24
N ARG A 85 -17.89 -2.89 -12.76
CA ARG A 85 -19.19 -2.25 -12.49
C ARG A 85 -19.06 -1.15 -11.44
N VAL A 86 -18.38 -1.42 -10.34
CA VAL A 86 -18.20 -0.46 -9.24
C VAL A 86 -17.40 0.77 -9.70
N PHE A 87 -16.30 0.61 -10.43
CA PHE A 87 -15.53 1.73 -10.97
C PHE A 87 -16.37 2.62 -11.89
N ARG A 88 -17.18 1.99 -12.76
CA ARG A 88 -18.09 2.70 -13.66
C ARG A 88 -19.17 3.47 -12.91
N GLU A 89 -19.78 2.87 -11.90
CA GLU A 89 -20.81 3.50 -11.05
C GLU A 89 -20.24 4.73 -10.32
N LEU A 90 -19.05 4.61 -9.71
CA LEU A 90 -18.39 5.74 -9.05
C LEU A 90 -18.10 6.89 -10.05
N ALA A 91 -17.56 6.57 -11.24
CA ALA A 91 -17.31 7.57 -12.28
C ALA A 91 -18.60 8.27 -12.73
N GLN A 92 -19.69 7.53 -12.93
CA GLN A 92 -21.00 8.09 -13.29
C GLN A 92 -21.63 8.95 -12.18
N GLN A 93 -21.32 8.66 -10.91
CA GLN A 93 -21.74 9.46 -9.75
C GLN A 93 -20.90 10.74 -9.56
N GLY A 94 -19.95 10.99 -10.47
CA GLY A 94 -19.17 12.22 -10.50
C GLY A 94 -17.88 12.20 -9.65
N HIS A 95 -17.43 11.00 -9.22
CA HIS A 95 -16.11 10.89 -8.61
C HIS A 95 -15.04 11.30 -9.61
N LYS A 96 -14.07 12.09 -9.16
CA LYS A 96 -13.00 12.63 -10.02
C LYS A 96 -11.67 11.92 -9.83
N LEU A 97 -11.53 11.19 -8.71
CA LEU A 97 -10.41 10.33 -8.41
C LEU A 97 -10.95 9.02 -7.81
N ILE A 98 -10.48 7.88 -8.32
CA ILE A 98 -10.93 6.56 -7.88
C ILE A 98 -9.71 5.68 -7.66
N TYR A 99 -9.55 5.17 -6.43
CA TYR A 99 -8.52 4.22 -6.06
C TYR A 99 -9.01 2.78 -6.23
N ALA A 100 -8.28 2.01 -7.01
CA ALA A 100 -8.45 0.58 -7.22
C ALA A 100 -7.42 -0.15 -6.37
N THR A 101 -7.80 -0.63 -5.19
CA THR A 101 -6.85 -1.06 -4.16
C THR A 101 -6.52 -2.55 -4.18
N SER A 102 -6.45 -3.17 -5.35
CA SER A 102 -6.00 -4.56 -5.48
C SER A 102 -5.33 -4.83 -6.82
N PHE A 103 -4.34 -5.73 -6.82
CA PHE A 103 -3.60 -6.14 -8.01
C PHE A 103 -4.51 -6.63 -9.15
N GLY A 104 -5.47 -7.51 -8.85
CA GLY A 104 -6.35 -8.12 -9.86
C GLY A 104 -7.44 -7.18 -10.40
N TYR A 105 -7.48 -5.91 -9.98
CA TYR A 105 -8.36 -4.92 -10.60
C TYR A 105 -7.86 -4.37 -11.94
N GLY A 106 -6.61 -4.65 -12.32
CA GLY A 106 -5.92 -4.02 -13.45
C GLY A 106 -6.71 -3.98 -14.74
N ASP A 107 -7.11 -5.13 -15.28
CA ASP A 107 -7.84 -5.21 -16.54
C ASP A 107 -9.15 -4.44 -16.52
N TYR A 108 -9.81 -4.41 -15.37
CA TYR A 108 -11.13 -3.79 -15.18
C TYR A 108 -11.02 -2.28 -15.02
N VAL A 109 -10.06 -1.78 -14.24
CA VAL A 109 -9.83 -0.34 -14.08
C VAL A 109 -9.36 0.28 -15.40
N HIS A 110 -8.50 -0.41 -16.17
CA HIS A 110 -8.08 0.04 -17.51
C HIS A 110 -9.26 0.20 -18.49
N LYS A 111 -10.22 -0.74 -18.47
CA LYS A 111 -11.42 -0.65 -19.31
C LYS A 111 -12.27 0.57 -18.96
N VAL A 112 -12.44 0.84 -17.65
CA VAL A 112 -13.26 1.97 -17.20
C VAL A 112 -12.52 3.28 -17.41
N ALA A 113 -11.22 3.38 -17.17
CA ALA A 113 -10.42 4.56 -17.41
C ALA A 113 -10.55 5.08 -18.86
N LYS A 114 -10.52 4.16 -19.85
CA LYS A 114 -10.75 4.49 -21.26
C LYS A 114 -12.13 5.10 -21.54
N GLN A 115 -13.15 4.75 -20.75
CA GLN A 115 -14.53 5.24 -20.93
C GLN A 115 -14.77 6.59 -20.24
N PHE A 116 -13.96 6.93 -19.23
CA PHE A 116 -14.08 8.14 -18.43
C PHE A 116 -12.77 8.94 -18.40
N PRO A 117 -12.35 9.54 -19.52
CA PRO A 117 -11.04 10.19 -19.64
C PRO A 117 -10.84 11.39 -18.69
N ASP A 118 -11.94 11.99 -18.19
CA ASP A 118 -11.91 13.12 -17.26
C ASP A 118 -11.84 12.67 -15.78
N VAL A 119 -11.92 11.38 -15.50
CA VAL A 119 -11.78 10.78 -14.17
C VAL A 119 -10.34 10.26 -14.03
N LYS A 120 -9.71 10.51 -12.90
CA LYS A 120 -8.40 9.98 -12.55
C LYS A 120 -8.57 8.66 -11.80
N PHE A 121 -7.71 7.71 -12.12
CA PHE A 121 -7.67 6.41 -11.47
C PHE A 121 -6.27 6.17 -10.92
N GLU A 122 -6.21 5.53 -9.76
CA GLU A 122 -4.98 5.12 -9.09
C GLU A 122 -5.09 3.63 -8.76
N TRP A 123 -4.18 2.83 -9.31
CA TRP A 123 -4.22 1.37 -9.15
C TRP A 123 -3.06 0.89 -8.28
N ALA A 124 -3.40 0.37 -7.07
CA ALA A 124 -2.45 -0.20 -6.13
C ALA A 124 -1.80 -1.46 -6.71
N THR A 125 -0.50 -1.59 -6.50
CA THR A 125 0.34 -2.69 -6.99
C THR A 125 0.28 -2.90 -8.50
N GLY A 126 -0.19 -1.89 -9.23
CA GLY A 126 -0.28 -1.91 -10.68
C GLY A 126 1.08 -1.88 -11.36
N ASN A 127 1.13 -2.44 -12.57
CA ASN A 127 2.36 -2.53 -13.37
C ASN A 127 2.22 -1.85 -14.75
N GLN A 128 1.10 -1.21 -15.03
CA GLN A 128 0.84 -0.53 -16.30
C GLN A 128 -0.01 0.72 -16.09
N THR A 129 0.45 1.86 -16.61
CA THR A 129 -0.26 3.13 -16.57
C THR A 129 -1.09 3.37 -17.83
N ALA A 130 -1.95 4.41 -17.80
CA ALA A 130 -2.66 4.95 -18.96
C ALA A 130 -2.87 6.47 -18.75
N PRO A 131 -3.26 7.27 -19.76
CA PRO A 131 -3.29 8.75 -19.66
C PRO A 131 -4.04 9.34 -18.47
N ASN A 132 -4.98 8.59 -17.88
CA ASN A 132 -5.73 8.97 -16.69
C ASN A 132 -5.72 7.86 -15.61
N LEU A 133 -4.76 6.96 -15.68
CA LEU A 133 -4.55 5.87 -14.72
C LEU A 133 -3.09 5.84 -14.30
N SER A 134 -2.82 6.21 -13.07
CA SER A 134 -1.53 6.01 -12.39
C SER A 134 -1.47 4.66 -11.71
N THR A 135 -0.26 4.18 -11.44
CA THR A 135 -0.02 3.07 -10.54
C THR A 135 0.73 3.57 -9.30
N TYR A 136 0.43 2.98 -8.15
CA TYR A 136 1.18 3.21 -6.93
C TYR A 136 1.47 1.88 -6.23
N ASN A 137 2.67 1.78 -5.70
CA ASN A 137 3.15 0.54 -5.11
C ASN A 137 4.10 0.85 -3.96
N ALA A 138 4.21 -0.07 -3.02
CA ALA A 138 5.17 0.01 -1.94
C ALA A 138 6.31 -1.00 -2.12
N ARG A 139 7.54 -0.61 -1.77
CA ARG A 139 8.72 -1.47 -1.78
C ARG A 139 8.71 -2.41 -0.57
N PHE A 140 7.70 -3.28 -0.49
CA PHE A 140 7.53 -4.22 0.62
C PHE A 140 8.78 -5.05 0.87
N HIS A 141 9.52 -5.39 -0.18
CA HIS A 141 10.78 -6.14 -0.11
C HIS A 141 11.84 -5.45 0.75
N GLU A 142 11.81 -4.12 0.86
CA GLU A 142 12.71 -3.37 1.76
C GLU A 142 12.37 -3.69 3.22
N GLY A 143 11.09 -3.63 3.59
CA GLY A 143 10.61 -4.04 4.92
C GLY A 143 10.88 -5.51 5.20
N ARG A 144 10.70 -6.39 4.16
CA ARG A 144 11.02 -7.83 4.28
C ARG A 144 12.49 -8.08 4.59
N ALA A 145 13.41 -7.31 4.03
CA ALA A 145 14.83 -7.43 4.34
C ALA A 145 15.12 -7.09 5.81
N VAL A 146 14.45 -6.07 6.36
CA VAL A 146 14.61 -5.69 7.77
C VAL A 146 14.11 -6.80 8.69
N ILE A 147 12.87 -7.27 8.51
CA ILE A 147 12.30 -8.32 9.37
C ILE A 147 12.93 -9.70 9.12
N GLY A 148 13.44 -9.97 7.92
CA GLY A 148 14.22 -11.17 7.60
C GLY A 148 15.52 -11.23 8.41
N THR A 149 16.18 -10.08 8.61
CA THR A 149 17.34 -9.99 9.50
C THR A 149 16.98 -10.39 10.95
N VAL A 150 15.84 -9.90 11.45
CA VAL A 150 15.33 -10.30 12.78
C VAL A 150 15.06 -11.81 12.83
N ALA A 151 14.42 -12.35 11.80
CA ALA A 151 14.10 -13.78 11.70
C ALA A 151 15.34 -14.66 11.79
N GLY A 152 16.37 -14.35 11.00
CA GLY A 152 17.62 -15.11 10.99
C GLY A 152 18.37 -15.09 12.33
N LEU A 153 18.27 -13.98 13.09
CA LEU A 153 18.89 -13.81 14.40
C LEU A 153 18.08 -14.41 15.54
N MET A 154 16.75 -14.50 15.40
CA MET A 154 15.85 -14.96 16.47
C MET A 154 15.54 -16.44 16.41
N THR A 155 15.57 -17.07 15.23
CA THR A 155 15.24 -18.50 15.07
C THR A 155 16.15 -19.39 15.94
N LYS A 156 15.60 -20.51 16.41
CA LYS A 156 16.32 -21.56 17.14
C LYS A 156 16.41 -22.85 16.32
N SER A 157 15.44 -23.06 15.43
CA SER A 157 15.38 -24.24 14.55
C SER A 157 16.10 -24.02 13.22
N ASN A 158 16.48 -22.78 12.87
CA ASN A 158 16.91 -22.35 11.56
C ASN A 158 15.84 -22.50 10.46
N ILE A 159 14.56 -22.67 10.83
CA ILE A 159 13.47 -22.89 9.91
C ILE A 159 12.41 -21.80 10.08
N GLY A 160 12.24 -20.95 9.08
CA GLY A 160 11.15 -20.02 8.96
C GLY A 160 10.09 -20.51 8.00
N ALA A 161 8.91 -19.88 8.07
CA ALA A 161 7.84 -20.07 7.10
C ALA A 161 7.37 -18.74 6.52
N TYR A 162 6.97 -18.77 5.25
CA TYR A 162 6.31 -17.68 4.55
C TYR A 162 4.99 -18.19 3.97
N ILE A 163 3.87 -17.68 4.50
CA ILE A 163 2.54 -17.99 3.99
C ILE A 163 2.20 -16.92 2.96
N GLY A 164 2.25 -17.30 1.67
CA GLY A 164 1.95 -16.43 0.54
C GLY A 164 0.49 -16.52 0.13
N SER A 165 -0.03 -15.43 -0.44
CA SER A 165 -1.36 -15.37 -1.07
C SER A 165 -1.34 -16.03 -2.45
N PHE A 166 -0.67 -15.42 -3.40
CA PHE A 166 -0.49 -15.87 -4.77
C PHE A 166 0.98 -15.75 -5.22
N PRO A 167 1.46 -16.57 -6.17
CA PRO A 167 2.84 -16.50 -6.66
C PRO A 167 3.07 -15.34 -7.66
N VAL A 168 2.56 -14.15 -7.35
CA VAL A 168 2.79 -12.93 -8.13
C VAL A 168 4.19 -12.35 -7.84
N PRO A 169 4.77 -11.54 -8.74
CA PRO A 169 6.15 -11.04 -8.59
C PRO A 169 6.40 -10.35 -7.25
N GLU A 170 5.50 -9.48 -6.80
CA GLU A 170 5.60 -8.76 -5.53
C GLU A 170 5.76 -9.71 -4.33
N VAL A 171 4.91 -10.75 -4.24
CA VAL A 171 4.96 -11.74 -3.16
C VAL A 171 6.27 -12.53 -3.23
N ARG A 172 6.68 -12.97 -4.44
CA ARG A 172 7.92 -13.72 -4.66
C ARG A 172 9.14 -12.90 -4.27
N MET A 173 9.17 -11.62 -4.62
CA MET A 173 10.27 -10.74 -4.25
C MET A 173 10.31 -10.47 -2.74
N GLY A 174 9.15 -10.40 -2.09
CA GLY A 174 9.06 -10.36 -0.62
C GLY A 174 9.67 -11.60 0.04
N ILE A 175 9.38 -12.78 -0.49
CA ILE A 175 9.96 -14.05 -0.05
C ILE A 175 11.49 -14.04 -0.21
N ASN A 176 11.97 -13.66 -1.39
CA ASN A 176 13.40 -13.59 -1.69
C ASN A 176 14.13 -12.61 -0.78
N ALA A 177 13.63 -11.38 -0.61
CA ALA A 177 14.25 -10.38 0.24
C ALA A 177 14.35 -10.82 1.71
N PHE A 178 13.28 -11.46 2.22
CA PHE A 178 13.26 -12.02 3.56
C PHE A 178 14.31 -13.12 3.73
N ALA A 179 14.36 -14.07 2.79
CA ALA A 179 15.31 -15.19 2.82
C ALA A 179 16.77 -14.71 2.69
N ILE A 180 17.06 -13.79 1.76
CA ILE A 180 18.39 -13.19 1.58
C ILE A 180 18.87 -12.57 2.90
N ALA A 181 18.04 -11.73 3.50
CA ALA A 181 18.41 -11.02 4.72
C ALA A 181 18.60 -11.97 5.92
N ALA A 182 17.71 -12.98 6.07
CA ALA A 182 17.82 -13.98 7.11
C ALA A 182 19.10 -14.81 6.96
N ARG A 183 19.40 -15.27 5.73
CA ARG A 183 20.62 -16.05 5.44
C ARG A 183 21.90 -15.26 5.55
N LYS A 184 21.88 -13.95 5.31
CA LYS A 184 23.04 -13.07 5.49
C LYS A 184 23.55 -13.08 6.93
N VAL A 185 22.67 -13.25 7.92
CA VAL A 185 23.01 -13.31 9.35
C VAL A 185 23.01 -14.74 9.90
N ASN A 186 22.35 -15.67 9.21
CA ASN A 186 22.27 -17.08 9.56
C ASN A 186 22.28 -17.95 8.28
N PRO A 187 23.45 -18.36 7.77
CA PRO A 187 23.56 -19.13 6.52
C PRO A 187 22.78 -20.46 6.50
N GLU A 188 22.50 -21.02 7.66
CA GLU A 188 21.73 -22.27 7.79
C GLU A 188 20.20 -22.06 7.72
N PHE A 189 19.74 -20.80 7.62
CA PHE A 189 18.32 -20.50 7.59
C PHE A 189 17.64 -21.05 6.34
N ILE A 190 16.55 -21.78 6.54
CA ILE A 190 15.67 -22.33 5.50
C ILE A 190 14.31 -21.65 5.60
N LEU A 191 13.76 -21.20 4.48
CA LEU A 191 12.43 -20.61 4.41
C LEU A 191 11.48 -21.55 3.66
N LYS A 192 10.53 -22.14 4.37
CA LYS A 192 9.43 -22.94 3.78
C LYS A 192 8.33 -22.01 3.31
N VAL A 193 7.86 -22.17 2.07
CA VAL A 193 6.80 -21.36 1.47
C VAL A 193 5.57 -22.20 1.19
N VAL A 194 4.41 -21.69 1.56
CA VAL A 194 3.11 -22.26 1.21
C VAL A 194 2.22 -21.15 0.68
N TYR A 195 1.55 -21.41 -0.45
CA TYR A 195 0.53 -20.51 -1.01
C TYR A 195 -0.87 -20.99 -0.63
N VAL A 196 -1.72 -20.05 -0.19
CA VAL A 196 -3.11 -20.34 0.22
C VAL A 196 -4.14 -20.01 -0.88
N ASP A 197 -3.69 -19.48 -2.02
CA ASP A 197 -4.51 -19.07 -3.15
C ASP A 197 -5.67 -18.15 -2.73
N SER A 198 -5.36 -17.20 -1.84
CA SER A 198 -6.28 -16.17 -1.35
C SER A 198 -5.50 -15.01 -0.75
N TRP A 199 -6.00 -13.78 -0.91
CA TRP A 199 -5.51 -12.63 -0.17
C TRP A 199 -5.93 -12.69 1.31
N PHE A 200 -7.15 -13.16 1.58
CA PHE A 200 -7.69 -13.26 2.93
C PHE A 200 -8.52 -14.54 3.09
N ASP A 201 -8.00 -15.51 3.82
CA ASP A 201 -8.68 -16.74 4.23
C ASP A 201 -8.13 -17.21 5.58
N PRO A 202 -8.66 -16.69 6.69
CA PRO A 202 -8.14 -17.00 8.03
C PRO A 202 -8.07 -18.49 8.37
N ALA A 203 -8.96 -19.30 7.78
CA ALA A 203 -8.96 -20.75 8.00
C ALA A 203 -7.77 -21.41 7.31
N LYS A 204 -7.54 -21.13 6.02
CA LYS A 204 -6.39 -21.67 5.29
C LYS A 204 -5.06 -21.16 5.85
N GLU A 205 -5.00 -19.88 6.25
CA GLU A 205 -3.81 -19.27 6.85
C GLU A 205 -3.44 -19.97 8.16
N ALA A 206 -4.43 -20.20 9.04
CA ALA A 206 -4.24 -20.91 10.30
C ALA A 206 -3.83 -22.37 10.09
N ASP A 207 -4.44 -23.07 9.13
CA ASP A 207 -4.10 -24.47 8.81
C ASP A 207 -2.69 -24.57 8.22
N ALA A 208 -2.30 -23.68 7.33
CA ALA A 208 -0.93 -23.59 6.79
C ALA A 208 0.09 -23.34 7.93
N ALA A 209 -0.22 -22.39 8.83
CA ALA A 209 0.65 -22.09 9.97
C ALA A 209 0.83 -23.31 10.88
N ARG A 210 -0.24 -24.03 11.24
CA ARG A 210 -0.17 -25.25 12.06
C ARG A 210 0.68 -26.31 11.39
N ALA A 211 0.43 -26.58 10.10
CA ALA A 211 1.16 -27.59 9.35
C ALA A 211 2.67 -27.28 9.24
N LEU A 212 3.03 -26.00 9.10
CA LEU A 212 4.42 -25.57 9.04
C LEU A 212 5.12 -25.66 10.41
N ILE A 213 4.43 -25.27 11.47
CA ILE A 213 4.95 -25.41 12.85
C ILE A 213 5.17 -26.89 13.21
N ASP A 214 4.26 -27.79 12.82
CA ASP A 214 4.41 -29.23 13.03
C ASP A 214 5.62 -29.82 12.28
N GLN A 215 6.14 -29.11 11.26
CA GLN A 215 7.37 -29.41 10.53
C GLN A 215 8.63 -28.75 11.13
N GLY A 216 8.55 -28.16 12.31
CA GLY A 216 9.68 -27.57 13.03
C GLY A 216 9.93 -26.09 12.74
N VAL A 217 9.02 -25.40 12.06
CA VAL A 217 9.09 -23.95 11.90
C VAL A 217 8.93 -23.24 13.23
N ASP A 218 9.79 -22.28 13.53
CA ASP A 218 9.72 -21.48 14.75
C ASP A 218 9.60 -19.96 14.49
N ILE A 219 9.68 -19.52 13.23
CA ILE A 219 9.45 -18.15 12.78
C ILE A 219 8.41 -18.16 11.64
N ILE A 220 7.36 -17.36 11.75
CA ILE A 220 6.34 -17.20 10.69
C ILE A 220 6.32 -15.77 10.18
N THR A 221 6.24 -15.63 8.87
CA THR A 221 5.82 -14.39 8.20
C THR A 221 4.76 -14.73 7.15
N GLN A 222 4.02 -13.72 6.72
CA GLN A 222 2.91 -13.93 5.78
C GLN A 222 2.82 -12.78 4.78
N HIS A 223 2.13 -13.03 3.68
CA HIS A 223 1.69 -12.03 2.71
C HIS A 223 0.22 -12.30 2.37
N THR A 224 -0.57 -12.37 3.43
CA THR A 224 -2.03 -12.42 3.47
C THR A 224 -2.53 -11.32 4.38
N ASP A 225 -3.80 -10.95 4.26
CA ASP A 225 -4.32 -9.70 4.81
C ASP A 225 -4.77 -9.80 6.28
N GLY A 226 -4.73 -11.00 6.88
CA GLY A 226 -5.25 -11.22 8.22
C GLY A 226 -4.21 -11.67 9.25
N PRO A 227 -4.53 -11.65 10.56
CA PRO A 227 -3.61 -12.02 11.63
C PRO A 227 -3.60 -13.52 11.97
N ALA A 228 -4.32 -14.38 11.22
CA ALA A 228 -4.59 -15.76 11.61
C ALA A 228 -3.31 -16.60 11.81
N ALA A 229 -2.30 -16.43 10.96
CA ALA A 229 -1.03 -17.13 11.09
C ALA A 229 -0.28 -16.72 12.36
N LEU A 230 -0.30 -15.43 12.73
CA LEU A 230 0.28 -14.93 13.98
C LEU A 230 -0.46 -15.41 15.22
N GLN A 231 -1.80 -15.51 15.16
CA GLN A 231 -2.58 -16.08 16.25
C GLN A 231 -2.21 -17.54 16.52
N VAL A 232 -1.96 -18.33 15.47
CA VAL A 232 -1.45 -19.69 15.61
C VAL A 232 -0.04 -19.71 16.20
N ALA A 233 0.83 -18.78 15.78
CA ALA A 233 2.17 -18.64 16.38
C ALA A 233 2.11 -18.34 17.88
N GLU A 234 1.18 -17.50 18.31
CA GLU A 234 0.90 -17.19 19.72
C GLU A 234 0.40 -18.43 20.48
N GLU A 235 -0.63 -19.11 19.94
CA GLU A 235 -1.22 -20.33 20.51
C GLU A 235 -0.18 -21.43 20.71
N ARG A 236 0.69 -21.63 19.72
CA ARG A 236 1.70 -22.69 19.72
C ARG A 236 2.98 -22.32 20.48
N GLY A 237 3.13 -21.07 20.90
CA GLY A 237 4.25 -20.59 21.69
C GLY A 237 5.61 -20.72 20.99
N ILE A 238 5.66 -20.57 19.66
CA ILE A 238 6.92 -20.59 18.90
C ILE A 238 7.75 -19.33 19.14
N VAL A 239 8.94 -19.22 18.55
CA VAL A 239 9.79 -18.03 18.70
C VAL A 239 9.04 -16.77 18.30
N GLY A 240 8.33 -16.78 17.16
CA GLY A 240 7.41 -15.72 16.82
C GLY A 240 7.15 -15.52 15.34
N GLY A 241 6.62 -14.35 15.02
CA GLY A 241 6.29 -13.99 13.66
C GLY A 241 6.15 -12.48 13.46
N PHE A 242 5.77 -12.11 12.26
CA PHE A 242 5.71 -10.71 11.84
C PHE A 242 4.33 -10.36 11.29
N GLY A 243 3.84 -9.16 11.64
CA GLY A 243 2.64 -8.59 11.05
C GLY A 243 2.85 -8.14 9.60
N GLN A 244 1.77 -8.13 8.83
CA GLN A 244 1.72 -7.72 7.43
C GLN A 244 0.68 -6.62 7.23
N GLY A 245 1.07 -5.52 6.57
CA GLY A 245 0.22 -4.39 6.25
C GLY A 245 -0.09 -3.48 7.43
N ALA A 246 -0.10 -4.01 8.66
CA ALA A 246 -0.40 -3.28 9.88
C ALA A 246 0.34 -3.86 11.10
N ASP A 247 0.32 -3.11 12.22
CA ASP A 247 0.75 -3.61 13.53
C ASP A 247 -0.29 -4.62 14.04
N MET A 248 0.08 -5.89 14.02
CA MET A 248 -0.75 -7.00 14.49
C MET A 248 -0.41 -7.46 15.93
N SER A 249 0.32 -6.66 16.70
CA SER A 249 0.78 -7.01 18.06
C SER A 249 -0.36 -7.35 19.02
N ALA A 250 -1.55 -6.76 18.84
CA ALA A 250 -2.72 -7.05 19.65
C ALA A 250 -3.23 -8.50 19.51
N PHE A 251 -2.95 -9.15 18.38
CA PHE A 251 -3.40 -10.51 18.08
C PHE A 251 -2.42 -11.60 18.54
N ALA A 252 -1.17 -11.21 18.77
CA ALA A 252 -0.11 -12.13 19.17
C ALA A 252 0.90 -11.42 20.10
N PRO A 253 0.49 -10.98 21.30
CA PRO A 253 1.30 -10.09 22.13
C PRO A 253 2.64 -10.70 22.55
N ASN A 254 2.76 -12.04 22.59
CA ASN A 254 4.00 -12.74 22.91
C ASN A 254 4.74 -13.24 21.65
N ALA A 255 4.04 -13.57 20.56
CA ALA A 255 4.65 -14.10 19.35
C ALA A 255 4.97 -13.01 18.31
N HIS A 256 4.27 -11.89 18.28
CA HIS A 256 4.56 -10.80 17.36
C HIS A 256 5.95 -10.21 17.67
N LEU A 257 6.88 -10.27 16.71
CA LEU A 257 8.24 -9.74 16.86
C LEU A 257 8.35 -8.29 16.38
N SER A 258 7.71 -7.98 15.27
CA SER A 258 7.58 -6.68 14.62
C SER A 258 6.60 -6.83 13.44
N ALA A 259 6.44 -5.79 12.62
CA ALA A 259 5.58 -5.80 11.43
C ALA A 259 6.19 -5.00 10.27
N ILE A 260 5.73 -5.28 9.05
CA ILE A 260 5.77 -4.33 7.95
C ILE A 260 4.42 -3.62 7.95
N ILE A 261 4.43 -2.30 7.93
CA ILE A 261 3.23 -1.46 7.92
C ILE A 261 3.17 -0.72 6.58
N ASP A 262 2.02 -0.81 5.93
CA ASP A 262 1.74 -0.14 4.67
C ASP A 262 1.11 1.23 4.98
N ASN A 263 1.87 2.29 4.81
CA ASN A 263 1.43 3.65 5.14
C ASN A 263 1.03 4.43 3.88
N TRP A 264 -0.15 4.15 3.35
CA TRP A 264 -0.71 4.78 2.15
C TRP A 264 -1.07 6.26 2.31
N GLY A 265 -0.96 6.82 3.53
CA GLY A 265 -1.32 8.21 3.83
C GLY A 265 -0.58 9.24 2.99
N PRO A 266 0.75 9.22 2.92
CA PRO A 266 1.53 10.17 2.12
C PRO A 266 1.12 10.19 0.65
N HIS A 267 0.99 9.03 0.01
CA HIS A 267 0.54 8.92 -1.38
C HIS A 267 -0.85 9.50 -1.58
N TYR A 268 -1.82 9.16 -0.74
CA TYR A 268 -3.19 9.68 -0.85
C TYR A 268 -3.28 11.20 -0.65
N ILE A 269 -2.51 11.75 0.29
CA ILE A 269 -2.43 13.21 0.51
C ILE A 269 -1.90 13.88 -0.75
N GLN A 270 -0.79 13.40 -1.31
CA GLN A 270 -0.16 13.96 -2.50
C GLN A 270 -1.07 13.87 -3.72
N SER A 271 -1.63 12.68 -3.99
CA SER A 271 -2.48 12.43 -5.15
C SER A 271 -3.77 13.26 -5.10
N VAL A 272 -4.49 13.27 -3.97
CA VAL A 272 -5.71 14.08 -3.80
C VAL A 272 -5.41 15.56 -3.90
N GLN A 273 -4.31 16.05 -3.30
CA GLN A 273 -3.91 17.45 -3.39
C GLN A 273 -3.61 17.84 -4.83
N SER A 274 -2.93 16.98 -5.60
CA SER A 274 -2.62 17.26 -7.02
C SER A 274 -3.88 17.37 -7.90
N VAL A 275 -4.92 16.57 -7.59
CA VAL A 275 -6.22 16.69 -8.28
C VAL A 275 -6.92 17.99 -7.91
N LEU A 276 -6.90 18.41 -6.64
CA LEU A 276 -7.46 19.69 -6.20
C LEU A 276 -6.78 20.89 -6.85
N ASP A 277 -5.46 20.81 -7.02
CA ASP A 277 -4.64 21.87 -7.62
C ASP A 277 -4.64 21.84 -9.16
N GLY A 278 -5.25 20.81 -9.76
CA GLY A 278 -5.25 20.61 -11.22
C GLY A 278 -3.87 20.26 -11.81
N THR A 279 -2.97 19.75 -10.99
CA THR A 279 -1.59 19.37 -11.36
C THR A 279 -1.37 17.87 -11.49
N TRP A 280 -2.42 17.07 -11.27
CA TRP A 280 -2.31 15.63 -11.39
C TRP A 280 -1.83 15.22 -12.77
N VAL A 281 -0.78 14.41 -12.82
CA VAL A 281 -0.24 13.79 -14.02
C VAL A 281 -0.11 12.29 -13.78
N GLU A 282 -0.27 11.54 -14.85
CA GLU A 282 -0.06 10.09 -14.80
C GLU A 282 1.37 9.76 -14.37
N SER A 283 1.51 8.79 -13.48
CA SER A 283 2.78 8.37 -12.92
C SER A 283 2.75 6.90 -12.49
N ALA A 284 3.93 6.32 -12.36
CA ALA A 284 4.15 5.04 -11.71
C ALA A 284 4.97 5.29 -10.43
N VAL A 285 4.31 5.31 -9.28
CA VAL A 285 4.94 5.54 -7.98
C VAL A 285 5.32 4.19 -7.37
N TRP A 286 6.54 4.10 -6.86
CA TRP A 286 7.00 2.91 -6.14
C TRP A 286 7.90 3.35 -4.99
N ASP A 287 7.29 3.62 -3.86
CA ASP A 287 7.89 4.20 -2.66
C ASP A 287 8.14 3.13 -1.58
N GLY A 288 9.09 3.40 -0.67
CA GLY A 288 9.53 2.42 0.32
C GLY A 288 9.81 3.00 1.70
N LEU A 289 10.86 2.47 2.35
CA LEU A 289 11.28 2.92 3.70
C LEU A 289 11.72 4.38 3.72
N ALA A 290 12.35 4.86 2.63
CA ALA A 290 12.87 6.23 2.57
C ALA A 290 11.76 7.29 2.52
N SER A 291 10.65 6.99 1.87
CA SER A 291 9.47 7.87 1.77
C SER A 291 8.51 7.72 2.97
N GLY A 292 8.66 6.65 3.75
CA GLY A 292 7.72 6.28 4.80
C GLY A 292 6.44 5.62 4.31
N GLU A 293 6.40 5.17 3.04
CA GLU A 293 5.30 4.34 2.52
C GLU A 293 5.34 2.93 3.11
N VAL A 294 6.54 2.42 3.37
CA VAL A 294 6.79 1.21 4.16
C VAL A 294 7.37 1.64 5.50
N GLU A 295 6.76 1.17 6.58
CA GLU A 295 7.26 1.38 7.94
C GLU A 295 7.55 0.03 8.61
N ILE A 296 8.48 0.02 9.57
CA ILE A 296 8.70 -1.12 10.46
C ILE A 296 7.96 -0.85 11.76
N GLY A 297 7.08 -1.77 12.12
CA GLY A 297 6.32 -1.70 13.36
C GLY A 297 7.21 -1.82 14.60
N PRO A 298 6.65 -1.52 15.79
CA PRO A 298 7.40 -1.59 17.03
C PRO A 298 7.93 -3.00 17.27
N PHE A 299 9.18 -3.10 17.72
CA PHE A 299 9.77 -4.37 18.12
C PHE A 299 9.21 -4.83 19.46
N ASN A 300 8.89 -6.12 19.56
CA ASN A 300 8.49 -6.73 20.81
C ASN A 300 9.63 -6.65 21.85
N LYS A 301 9.28 -6.48 23.11
CA LYS A 301 10.26 -6.41 24.23
C LYS A 301 11.14 -7.65 24.35
N LYS A 302 10.70 -8.80 23.82
CA LYS A 302 11.50 -10.05 23.82
C LYS A 302 12.59 -10.06 22.74
N VAL A 303 12.56 -9.14 21.76
CA VAL A 303 13.62 -9.01 20.77
C VAL A 303 14.82 -8.34 21.43
N PRO A 304 15.99 -9.00 21.47
CA PRO A 304 17.18 -8.44 22.12
C PRO A 304 17.62 -7.12 21.50
N ALA A 305 18.17 -6.22 22.30
CA ALA A 305 18.55 -4.88 21.85
C ALA A 305 19.61 -4.90 20.73
N ASP A 306 20.50 -5.87 20.72
CA ASP A 306 21.49 -6.03 19.65
C ASP A 306 20.86 -6.52 18.33
N VAL A 307 19.79 -7.30 18.39
CA VAL A 307 18.98 -7.71 17.22
C VAL A 307 18.25 -6.49 16.66
N VAL A 308 17.60 -5.70 17.52
CA VAL A 308 16.95 -4.44 17.12
C VAL A 308 17.97 -3.50 16.46
N ALA A 309 19.15 -3.32 17.06
CA ALA A 309 20.18 -2.46 16.49
C ALA A 309 20.64 -2.93 15.09
N LYS A 310 20.74 -4.24 14.85
CA LYS A 310 21.06 -4.78 13.52
C LYS A 310 19.95 -4.55 12.51
N ALA A 311 18.70 -4.75 12.91
CA ALA A 311 17.54 -4.48 12.07
C ALA A 311 17.45 -2.99 11.67
N GLU A 312 17.64 -2.09 12.63
CA GLU A 312 17.66 -0.64 12.38
C GLU A 312 18.86 -0.23 11.50
N ALA A 313 20.01 -0.89 11.62
CA ALA A 313 21.15 -0.65 10.74
C ALA A 313 20.84 -1.09 9.29
N VAL A 314 20.15 -2.22 9.09
CA VAL A 314 19.70 -2.64 7.76
C VAL A 314 18.69 -1.65 7.18
N LYS A 315 17.71 -1.21 7.99
CA LYS A 315 16.75 -0.18 7.60
C LYS A 315 17.45 1.12 7.17
N ALA A 316 18.36 1.61 7.99
CA ALA A 316 19.12 2.82 7.68
C ALA A 316 19.94 2.68 6.40
N GLY A 317 20.61 1.53 6.21
CA GLY A 317 21.40 1.26 5.00
C GLY A 317 20.55 1.15 3.73
N ILE A 318 19.29 0.66 3.82
CA ILE A 318 18.36 0.68 2.69
C ILE A 318 17.93 2.12 2.39
N ILE A 319 17.62 2.91 3.40
CA ILE A 319 17.19 4.32 3.25
C ILE A 319 18.29 5.18 2.62
N ASP A 320 19.55 4.99 3.02
CA ASP A 320 20.68 5.76 2.48
C ASP A 320 21.32 5.15 1.21
N GLY A 321 20.81 3.99 0.76
CA GLY A 321 21.26 3.29 -0.44
C GLY A 321 22.56 2.48 -0.29
N SER A 322 23.12 2.40 0.91
CA SER A 322 24.34 1.59 1.16
C SER A 322 24.06 0.08 1.22
N ILE A 323 22.79 -0.30 1.42
CA ILE A 323 22.30 -1.69 1.38
C ILE A 323 21.23 -1.80 0.31
N HIS A 324 21.43 -2.72 -0.64
CA HIS A 324 20.38 -3.13 -1.57
C HIS A 324 19.90 -4.53 -1.20
N PRO A 325 18.57 -4.77 -1.04
CA PRO A 325 18.02 -6.08 -0.65
C PRO A 325 18.42 -7.23 -1.57
N PHE A 326 18.64 -6.93 -2.86
CA PHE A 326 19.00 -7.90 -3.90
C PHE A 326 20.42 -7.68 -4.45
N ALA A 327 21.35 -7.27 -3.60
CA ALA A 327 22.76 -7.17 -4.00
C ALA A 327 23.36 -8.59 -4.16
N GLY A 328 24.04 -8.80 -5.28
CA GLY A 328 24.73 -10.07 -5.58
C GLY A 328 26.04 -10.28 -4.77
N PRO A 329 26.59 -11.50 -4.78
CA PRO A 329 26.13 -12.61 -5.62
C PRO A 329 24.89 -13.30 -5.05
N LEU A 330 23.90 -13.61 -5.89
CA LEU A 330 22.72 -14.37 -5.51
C LEU A 330 22.57 -15.62 -6.42
N LYS A 331 22.30 -16.75 -5.78
CA LYS A 331 21.93 -17.98 -6.45
C LYS A 331 20.46 -18.28 -6.21
N ASP A 332 19.82 -18.91 -7.17
CA ASP A 332 18.49 -19.47 -6.95
C ASP A 332 18.56 -20.80 -6.17
N ASN A 333 17.40 -21.34 -5.83
CA ASN A 333 17.25 -22.57 -5.05
C ASN A 333 17.65 -23.84 -5.82
N THR A 334 18.02 -23.71 -7.12
CA THR A 334 18.65 -24.78 -7.91
C THR A 334 20.17 -24.67 -7.97
N GLY A 335 20.74 -23.59 -7.42
CA GLY A 335 22.19 -23.30 -7.42
C GLY A 335 22.67 -22.48 -8.62
N THR A 336 21.77 -22.05 -9.51
CA THR A 336 22.09 -21.18 -10.65
C THR A 336 22.33 -19.76 -10.17
N GLU A 337 23.46 -19.15 -10.58
CA GLU A 337 23.73 -17.73 -10.29
C GLU A 337 22.75 -16.84 -11.09
N ARG A 338 22.03 -15.97 -10.37
CA ARG A 338 21.02 -15.05 -10.91
C ARG A 338 21.47 -13.58 -10.86
N VAL A 339 22.29 -13.22 -9.88
CA VAL A 339 22.87 -11.88 -9.74
C VAL A 339 24.35 -12.05 -9.45
N ALA A 340 25.21 -11.47 -10.28
CA ALA A 340 26.66 -11.55 -10.10
C ALA A 340 27.13 -10.67 -8.95
N ALA A 341 28.36 -10.93 -8.49
CA ALA A 341 28.98 -10.11 -7.43
C ALA A 341 29.16 -8.66 -7.91
N GLY A 342 28.62 -7.71 -7.16
CA GLY A 342 28.67 -6.28 -7.47
C GLY A 342 27.45 -5.76 -8.26
N ASP A 343 26.59 -6.66 -8.75
CA ASP A 343 25.34 -6.31 -9.41
C ASP A 343 24.16 -6.29 -8.42
N VAL A 344 23.03 -5.73 -8.83
CA VAL A 344 21.76 -5.72 -8.11
C VAL A 344 20.64 -6.07 -9.08
N ILE A 345 19.50 -6.55 -8.59
CA ILE A 345 18.26 -6.60 -9.38
C ILE A 345 17.69 -5.18 -9.35
N ASP A 346 17.60 -4.54 -10.50
CA ASP A 346 17.00 -3.22 -10.61
C ASP A 346 15.46 -3.26 -10.70
N ASP A 347 14.85 -2.09 -10.66
CA ASP A 347 13.39 -1.96 -10.70
C ASP A 347 12.76 -2.50 -12.00
N GLY A 348 13.48 -2.46 -13.13
CA GLY A 348 13.01 -2.99 -14.39
C GLY A 348 12.99 -4.51 -14.43
N GLU A 349 13.92 -5.15 -13.76
CA GLU A 349 14.06 -6.61 -13.68
C GLU A 349 13.14 -7.21 -12.61
N PHE A 350 12.76 -6.45 -11.60
CA PHE A 350 11.98 -6.90 -10.43
C PHE A 350 10.72 -7.69 -10.83
N TRP A 351 9.97 -7.20 -11.80
CA TRP A 351 8.71 -7.80 -12.25
C TRP A 351 8.90 -9.08 -13.09
N ALA A 352 10.14 -9.34 -13.56
CA ALA A 352 10.48 -10.52 -14.35
C ALA A 352 11.04 -11.68 -13.50
N VAL A 353 11.25 -11.48 -12.19
CA VAL A 353 11.78 -12.53 -11.31
C VAL A 353 10.75 -13.64 -11.11
N ASP A 354 11.07 -14.82 -11.62
CA ASP A 354 10.24 -16.03 -11.57
C ASP A 354 10.86 -17.18 -10.74
N TRP A 355 11.97 -16.90 -10.04
CA TRP A 355 12.77 -17.84 -9.25
C TRP A 355 12.80 -17.49 -7.77
N TYR A 356 13.15 -18.47 -6.95
CA TYR A 356 13.39 -18.28 -5.52
C TYR A 356 14.88 -18.36 -5.22
N VAL A 357 15.34 -17.55 -4.25
CA VAL A 357 16.73 -17.55 -3.82
C VAL A 357 17.07 -18.85 -3.06
N GLU A 358 18.36 -19.16 -3.01
CA GLU A 358 18.91 -20.26 -2.21
C GLU A 358 18.38 -20.25 -0.76
N GLY A 359 18.03 -21.44 -0.25
CA GLY A 359 17.44 -21.63 1.07
C GLY A 359 15.91 -21.55 1.10
N VAL A 360 15.25 -21.16 0.01
CA VAL A 360 13.79 -21.20 -0.11
C VAL A 360 13.32 -22.56 -0.60
N GLN A 361 12.32 -23.11 0.08
CA GLN A 361 11.60 -24.32 -0.26
C GLN A 361 10.13 -23.96 -0.53
N ALA A 362 9.77 -23.79 -1.82
CA ALA A 362 8.45 -23.41 -2.30
C ALA A 362 7.81 -24.55 -3.10
#